data_521cfe2d15c51617ee559cbc9782aa5e
#
_entry.id   521cfe2d15c51617ee559cbc9782aa5e
#
_cell.length_a   1.000
_cell.length_b   1.000
_cell.length_c   1.000
_cell.angle_alpha   90.00
_cell.angle_beta   90.00
_cell.angle_gamma   90.00
#
_symmetry.space_group_name_H-M   'P 1'
#
loop_
_entity.id
_entity.type
_entity.pdbx_description
1 polymer ?
#
loop_
_entity_poly.entity_id
_entity_poly.type
_entity_poly.pdbx_seq_one_letter_code
_entity_poly.pdbx_strand_id
1 'polypeptide(L)'
;MKLFKLLPLLLLFFMASCSSVQVATDYDSSVNFSQFKTYAFMKDGVDKINISDLDKKRILKAIDEELTAKGFTKSENPDLLINLFTDAKQIVNVNSFYGGWGYGMYRPWGWNPWMMGPGYQSVSTSTQGILYIDVLK
;
A
#
# COMPACT_ATOMS: atom_id res chain seq x y z
N MET A 1 -14.89 -38.10 -16.51
CA MET A 1 -15.64 -37.53 -15.38
C MET A 1 -14.78 -37.15 -14.15
N LYS A 2 -13.48 -37.38 -14.11
CA LYS A 2 -12.61 -36.98 -12.98
C LYS A 2 -12.10 -35.53 -13.08
N LEU A 3 -12.03 -34.95 -14.29
CA LEU A 3 -11.60 -33.56 -14.49
C LEU A 3 -12.62 -32.52 -13.95
N PHE A 4 -13.91 -32.85 -13.94
CA PHE A 4 -14.95 -31.94 -13.45
C PHE A 4 -14.88 -31.68 -11.93
N LYS A 5 -14.24 -32.59 -11.19
CA LYS A 5 -14.04 -32.45 -9.74
C LYS A 5 -12.88 -31.51 -9.38
N LEU A 6 -12.00 -31.22 -10.33
CA LEU A 6 -10.85 -30.29 -10.16
C LEU A 6 -11.24 -28.84 -10.49
N LEU A 7 -12.34 -28.64 -11.20
CA LEU A 7 -12.80 -27.29 -11.59
C LEU A 7 -13.05 -26.35 -10.40
N PRO A 8 -13.77 -26.76 -9.32
CA PRO A 8 -14.00 -25.89 -8.17
C PRO A 8 -12.71 -25.59 -7.39
N LEU A 9 -11.73 -26.51 -7.39
CA LEU A 9 -10.44 -26.29 -6.74
C LEU A 9 -9.61 -25.25 -7.51
N LEU A 10 -9.68 -25.26 -8.84
CA LEU A 10 -9.03 -24.27 -9.70
C LEU A 10 -9.66 -22.87 -9.50
N LEU A 11 -10.98 -22.81 -9.34
CA LEU A 11 -11.71 -21.56 -9.12
C LEU A 11 -11.32 -20.89 -7.78
N LEU A 12 -11.04 -21.67 -6.76
CA LEU A 12 -10.57 -21.17 -5.44
C LEU A 12 -9.20 -20.49 -5.51
N PHE A 13 -8.32 -20.91 -6.42
CA PHE A 13 -7.01 -20.29 -6.61
C PHE A 13 -7.08 -18.88 -7.19
N PHE A 14 -8.12 -18.56 -7.98
CA PHE A 14 -8.31 -17.22 -8.54
C PHE A 14 -8.80 -16.17 -7.54
N MET A 15 -9.29 -16.57 -6.37
CA MET A 15 -9.80 -15.64 -5.35
C MET A 15 -8.72 -15.17 -4.37
N ALA A 16 -7.48 -15.68 -4.45
CA ALA A 16 -6.39 -15.36 -3.52
C ALA A 16 -5.56 -14.12 -3.94
N SER A 17 -6.10 -13.24 -4.81
CA SER A 17 -5.42 -11.99 -5.16
C SER A 17 -5.64 -10.94 -4.06
N CYS A 18 -4.87 -11.05 -2.98
CA CYS A 18 -4.79 -9.99 -1.98
C CYS A 18 -3.95 -8.83 -2.53
N SER A 19 -4.60 -7.71 -2.82
CA SER A 19 -3.90 -6.44 -3.03
C SER A 19 -3.46 -5.87 -1.68
N SER A 20 -2.17 -5.59 -1.53
CA SER A 20 -1.60 -4.95 -0.33
C SER A 20 -1.63 -3.41 -0.40
N VAL A 21 -2.27 -2.85 -1.42
CA VAL A 21 -2.38 -1.40 -1.60
C VAL A 21 -3.62 -0.90 -0.89
N GLN A 22 -3.43 0.07 0.00
CA GLN A 22 -4.52 0.79 0.66
C GLN A 22 -4.64 2.18 0.04
N VAL A 23 -5.86 2.55 -0.36
CA VAL A 23 -6.15 3.86 -0.95
C VAL A 23 -7.07 4.62 0.00
N ALA A 24 -6.67 5.85 0.33
CA ALA A 24 -7.50 6.81 1.05
C ALA A 24 -7.68 8.05 0.18
N THR A 25 -8.89 8.58 0.14
CA THR A 25 -9.22 9.79 -0.62
C THR A 25 -9.90 10.80 0.28
N ASP A 26 -9.53 12.07 0.09
CA ASP A 26 -10.16 13.19 0.74
C ASP A 26 -10.34 14.32 -0.28
N TYR A 27 -11.45 15.05 -0.20
CA TYR A 27 -11.74 16.14 -1.13
C TYR A 27 -12.71 17.14 -0.53
N ASP A 28 -12.61 18.38 -0.97
CA ASP A 28 -13.57 19.43 -0.61
C ASP A 28 -14.91 19.21 -1.33
N SER A 29 -15.93 18.85 -0.58
CA SER A 29 -17.28 18.60 -1.08
C SER A 29 -17.99 19.83 -1.63
N SER A 30 -17.48 21.04 -1.36
CA SER A 30 -18.01 22.30 -1.89
C SER A 30 -17.58 22.55 -3.34
N VAL A 31 -16.57 21.84 -3.82
CA VAL A 31 -16.01 22.03 -5.17
C VAL A 31 -16.81 21.24 -6.22
N ASN A 32 -17.27 21.95 -7.24
CA ASN A 32 -17.90 21.31 -8.39
C ASN A 32 -16.85 20.85 -9.41
N PHE A 33 -16.49 19.58 -9.36
CA PHE A 33 -15.47 19.00 -10.26
C PHE A 33 -15.89 18.92 -11.73
N SER A 34 -17.18 18.98 -12.06
CA SER A 34 -17.67 18.84 -13.43
C SER A 34 -17.26 20.02 -14.34
N GLN A 35 -16.88 21.14 -13.75
CA GLN A 35 -16.45 22.34 -14.51
C GLN A 35 -15.02 22.22 -15.06
N PHE A 36 -14.20 21.34 -14.48
CA PHE A 36 -12.81 21.18 -14.89
C PHE A 36 -12.70 20.17 -16.03
N LYS A 37 -11.87 20.49 -17.03
CA LYS A 37 -11.70 19.66 -18.23
C LYS A 37 -10.25 19.43 -18.60
N THR A 38 -9.36 20.27 -18.09
CA THR A 38 -7.95 20.22 -18.44
C THR A 38 -7.06 20.04 -17.24
N TYR A 39 -5.92 19.37 -17.43
CA TYR A 39 -4.94 19.13 -16.38
C TYR A 39 -3.50 19.23 -16.88
N ALA A 40 -2.57 19.45 -15.97
CA ALA A 40 -1.14 19.27 -16.17
C ALA A 40 -0.47 18.69 -14.94
N PHE A 41 0.69 18.07 -15.12
CA PHE A 41 1.53 17.66 -14.02
C PHE A 41 2.43 18.80 -13.55
N MET A 42 2.54 18.96 -12.24
CA MET A 42 3.46 19.93 -11.64
C MET A 42 4.88 19.37 -11.72
N LYS A 43 5.76 20.02 -12.50
CA LYS A 43 7.14 19.56 -12.72
C LYS A 43 7.91 19.42 -11.40
N ASP A 44 7.80 20.41 -10.53
CA ASP A 44 8.52 20.43 -9.25
C ASP A 44 8.15 19.27 -8.33
N GLY A 45 6.90 18.80 -8.37
CA GLY A 45 6.46 17.63 -7.64
C GLY A 45 7.05 16.37 -8.24
N VAL A 46 6.87 16.17 -9.53
CA VAL A 46 7.32 14.98 -10.27
C VAL A 46 8.85 14.79 -10.17
N ASP A 47 9.64 15.86 -10.24
CA ASP A 47 11.10 15.78 -10.20
C ASP A 47 11.65 15.43 -8.81
N LYS A 48 10.93 15.81 -7.76
CA LYS A 48 11.33 15.58 -6.36
C LYS A 48 10.95 14.21 -5.81
N ILE A 49 10.15 13.43 -6.54
CA ILE A 49 9.74 12.09 -6.10
C ILE A 49 10.96 11.17 -6.01
N ASN A 50 11.18 10.60 -4.83
CA ASN A 50 12.30 9.67 -4.59
C ASN A 50 11.89 8.21 -4.87
N ILE A 51 11.61 7.91 -6.14
CA ILE A 51 11.32 6.56 -6.65
C ILE A 51 12.13 6.33 -7.93
N SER A 52 12.14 5.07 -8.40
CA SER A 52 12.82 4.76 -9.65
C SER A 52 12.19 5.50 -10.85
N ASP A 53 12.98 5.87 -11.84
CA ASP A 53 12.47 6.54 -13.05
C ASP A 53 11.45 5.68 -13.80
N LEU A 54 11.58 4.37 -13.72
CA LEU A 54 10.63 3.45 -14.33
C LEU A 54 9.28 3.51 -13.63
N ASP A 55 9.26 3.51 -12.30
CA ASP A 55 8.02 3.58 -11.53
C ASP A 55 7.38 4.97 -11.65
N LYS A 56 8.20 6.03 -11.69
CA LYS A 56 7.72 7.38 -11.99
C LYS A 56 6.96 7.43 -13.32
N LYS A 57 7.54 6.86 -14.38
CA LYS A 57 6.88 6.79 -15.71
C LYS A 57 5.59 5.98 -15.67
N ARG A 58 5.57 4.86 -14.94
CA ARG A 58 4.37 4.00 -14.79
C ARG A 58 3.25 4.74 -14.07
N ILE A 59 3.56 5.44 -12.99
CA ILE A 59 2.59 6.22 -12.20
C ILE A 59 2.02 7.34 -13.05
N LEU A 60 2.86 8.14 -13.69
CA LEU A 60 2.42 9.23 -14.54
C LEU A 60 1.53 8.74 -15.70
N LYS A 61 1.91 7.61 -16.31
CA LYS A 61 1.12 7.01 -17.40
C LYS A 61 -0.24 6.53 -16.88
N ALA A 62 -0.29 5.86 -15.74
CA ALA A 62 -1.54 5.38 -15.15
C ALA A 62 -2.49 6.54 -14.82
N ILE A 63 -1.98 7.63 -14.24
CA ILE A 63 -2.79 8.83 -13.97
C ILE A 63 -3.31 9.46 -15.27
N ASP A 64 -2.46 9.52 -16.29
CA ASP A 64 -2.80 10.07 -17.60
C ASP A 64 -3.93 9.26 -18.28
N GLU A 65 -3.81 7.95 -18.27
CA GLU A 65 -4.82 7.04 -18.81
C GLU A 65 -6.17 7.17 -18.08
N GLU A 66 -6.15 7.23 -16.75
CA GLU A 66 -7.36 7.38 -15.95
C GLU A 66 -8.04 8.74 -16.14
N LEU A 67 -7.28 9.83 -16.18
CA LEU A 67 -7.83 11.16 -16.41
C LEU A 67 -8.39 11.29 -17.83
N THR A 68 -7.70 10.73 -18.81
CA THR A 68 -8.18 10.72 -20.21
C THR A 68 -9.46 9.90 -20.34
N ALA A 69 -9.55 8.74 -19.68
CA ALA A 69 -10.77 7.92 -19.66
C ALA A 69 -11.96 8.65 -19.02
N LYS A 70 -11.69 9.55 -18.07
CA LYS A 70 -12.70 10.43 -17.44
C LYS A 70 -13.02 11.69 -18.27
N GLY A 71 -12.39 11.87 -19.44
CA GLY A 71 -12.64 12.97 -20.36
C GLY A 71 -11.82 14.23 -20.09
N PHE A 72 -10.76 14.15 -19.28
CA PHE A 72 -9.82 15.25 -19.11
C PHE A 72 -8.79 15.26 -20.24
N THR A 73 -8.29 16.43 -20.58
CA THR A 73 -7.24 16.64 -21.59
C THR A 73 -6.06 17.41 -21.02
N LYS A 74 -4.85 17.06 -21.48
CA LYS A 74 -3.65 17.83 -21.09
C LYS A 74 -3.65 19.22 -21.72
N SER A 75 -3.24 20.24 -20.95
CA SER A 75 -3.14 21.62 -21.40
C SER A 75 -1.94 22.32 -20.79
N GLU A 76 -1.39 23.30 -21.49
CA GLU A 76 -0.36 24.21 -20.96
C GLU A 76 -0.96 25.22 -19.97
N ASN A 77 -2.23 25.54 -20.13
CA ASN A 77 -3.01 26.34 -19.19
C ASN A 77 -4.12 25.45 -18.59
N PRO A 78 -3.80 24.64 -17.61
CA PRO A 78 -4.72 23.65 -17.06
C PRO A 78 -5.69 24.25 -16.04
N ASP A 79 -6.89 23.66 -15.94
CA ASP A 79 -7.82 23.93 -14.84
C ASP A 79 -7.34 23.29 -13.53
N LEU A 80 -6.65 22.14 -13.64
CA LEU A 80 -6.16 21.37 -12.51
C LEU A 80 -4.67 21.07 -12.65
N LEU A 81 -3.94 21.22 -11.56
CA LEU A 81 -2.55 20.81 -11.43
C LEU A 81 -2.44 19.53 -10.61
N ILE A 82 -1.79 18.53 -11.17
CA ILE A 82 -1.52 17.26 -10.48
C ILE A 82 -0.13 17.33 -9.87
N ASN A 83 -0.09 17.34 -8.55
CA ASN A 83 1.15 17.28 -7.80
C ASN A 83 1.34 15.88 -7.23
N LEU A 84 2.57 15.38 -7.26
CA LEU A 84 2.93 14.06 -6.76
C LEU A 84 4.06 14.20 -5.76
N PHE A 85 3.93 13.54 -4.62
CA PHE A 85 5.04 13.41 -3.69
C PHE A 85 4.99 12.06 -2.96
N THR A 86 6.13 11.61 -2.48
CA THR A 86 6.25 10.34 -1.79
C THR A 86 6.76 10.56 -0.38
N ASP A 87 6.27 9.76 0.54
CA ASP A 87 6.80 9.65 1.88
C ASP A 87 7.13 8.17 2.17
N ALA A 88 8.14 7.96 3.00
CA ALA A 88 8.54 6.63 3.42
C ALA A 88 8.43 6.55 4.94
N LYS A 89 7.45 5.76 5.42
CA LYS A 89 7.28 5.49 6.84
C LYS A 89 7.91 4.15 7.20
N GLN A 90 8.89 4.17 8.07
CA GLN A 90 9.40 2.95 8.67
C GLN A 90 8.45 2.50 9.79
N ILE A 91 7.89 1.32 9.62
CA ILE A 91 7.08 0.67 10.66
C ILE A 91 7.97 -0.37 11.32
N VAL A 92 8.27 -0.14 12.58
CA VAL A 92 8.98 -1.10 13.42
C VAL A 92 7.92 -1.98 14.10
N ASN A 93 7.77 -3.20 13.63
CA ASN A 93 6.92 -4.19 14.27
C ASN A 93 7.75 -4.91 15.33
N VAL A 94 7.52 -4.59 16.57
CA VAL A 94 8.07 -5.34 17.72
C VAL A 94 7.10 -6.46 18.06
N ASN A 95 7.39 -7.66 17.59
CA ASN A 95 6.61 -8.85 17.93
C ASN A 95 7.19 -9.45 19.21
N SER A 96 6.62 -9.06 20.34
CA SER A 96 6.93 -9.67 21.64
C SER A 96 6.13 -10.98 21.76
N PHE A 97 6.76 -12.09 21.41
CA PHE A 97 6.19 -13.40 21.71
C PHE A 97 6.33 -13.62 23.23
N TYR A 98 5.35 -13.20 23.98
CA TYR A 98 5.19 -13.61 25.37
C TYR A 98 4.78 -15.08 25.33
N GLY A 99 5.73 -15.97 25.67
CA GLY A 99 5.55 -17.41 25.65
C GLY A 99 4.25 -17.80 26.33
N GLY A 100 3.39 -18.45 25.52
CA GLY A 100 2.06 -18.84 25.90
C GLY A 100 2.01 -19.65 27.17
N TRP A 101 0.98 -19.43 27.89
CA TRP A 101 0.50 -20.32 28.94
C TRP A 101 0.29 -21.73 28.34
N GLY A 102 1.35 -22.52 28.36
CA GLY A 102 1.24 -23.94 28.14
C GLY A 102 0.54 -24.58 29.35
N TYR A 103 -0.69 -24.99 29.18
CA TYR A 103 -1.31 -26.03 29.99
C TYR A 103 -0.45 -27.29 29.83
N GLY A 104 0.47 -27.47 30.71
CA GLY A 104 1.40 -28.62 30.79
C GLY A 104 1.50 -29.12 32.17
N MET A 105 0.49 -29.93 32.55
CA MET A 105 0.57 -31.14 33.34
C MET A 105 1.86 -31.35 34.15
N TYR A 106 1.67 -31.37 35.47
CA TYR A 106 2.41 -32.10 36.51
C TYR A 106 3.78 -32.64 36.09
N ARG A 107 4.84 -31.93 36.46
CA ARG A 107 6.12 -32.54 36.83
C ARG A 107 6.63 -31.91 38.11
N PRO A 108 6.59 -32.64 39.25
CA PRO A 108 7.34 -32.28 40.45
C PRO A 108 8.81 -32.66 40.18
N TRP A 109 9.70 -31.75 40.46
CA TRP A 109 11.16 -31.83 40.38
C TRP A 109 11.80 -31.35 39.09
N GLY A 110 12.26 -30.14 39.16
CA GLY A 110 13.12 -29.55 38.14
C GLY A 110 13.01 -28.04 38.07
N TRP A 111 13.19 -27.35 39.18
CA TRP A 111 13.50 -25.91 39.12
C TRP A 111 14.89 -25.76 38.49
N ASN A 112 14.92 -25.50 37.23
CA ASN A 112 16.13 -25.09 36.51
C ASN A 112 16.00 -23.61 36.17
N PRO A 113 16.52 -22.70 37.04
CA PRO A 113 16.42 -21.24 36.78
C PRO A 113 17.22 -20.78 35.55
N TRP A 114 18.01 -21.66 34.96
CA TRP A 114 18.83 -21.38 33.77
C TRP A 114 18.11 -21.62 32.44
N MET A 115 16.84 -22.05 32.43
CA MET A 115 16.05 -22.26 31.23
C MET A 115 15.09 -21.09 30.88
N MET A 116 15.13 -20.00 31.64
CA MET A 116 14.53 -18.74 31.21
C MET A 116 15.53 -18.05 30.28
N GLY A 117 15.65 -18.56 29.08
CA GLY A 117 16.34 -17.85 28.02
C GLY A 117 15.62 -16.50 27.75
N PRO A 118 16.36 -15.42 27.45
CA PRO A 118 15.77 -14.13 27.16
C PRO A 118 14.78 -14.33 26.00
N GLY A 119 13.53 -13.91 26.20
CA GLY A 119 12.51 -13.98 25.17
C GLY A 119 13.03 -13.34 23.89
N TYR A 120 13.03 -14.09 22.81
CA TYR A 120 13.44 -13.58 21.51
C TYR A 120 12.47 -12.50 21.07
N GLN A 121 12.89 -11.25 21.18
CA GLN A 121 12.21 -10.13 20.53
C GLN A 121 12.60 -10.16 19.05
N SER A 122 11.69 -10.55 18.22
CA SER A 122 11.85 -10.38 16.79
C SER A 122 11.42 -8.97 16.42
N VAL A 123 12.40 -8.13 16.09
CA VAL A 123 12.16 -6.79 15.54
C VAL A 123 12.16 -6.92 14.02
N SER A 124 11.00 -6.78 13.42
CA SER A 124 10.85 -6.70 11.97
C SER A 124 10.62 -5.24 11.57
N THR A 125 11.52 -4.71 10.75
CA THR A 125 11.37 -3.37 10.18
C THR A 125 10.82 -3.50 8.77
N SER A 126 9.64 -2.96 8.53
CA SER A 126 9.07 -2.84 7.19
C SER A 126 9.00 -1.37 6.79
N THR A 127 9.38 -1.07 5.55
CA THR A 127 9.23 0.27 4.98
C THR A 127 7.96 0.30 4.15
N GLN A 128 7.02 1.16 4.54
CA GLN A 128 5.85 1.46 3.71
C GLN A 128 6.12 2.73 2.93
N GLY A 129 6.03 2.62 1.60
CA GLY A 129 6.00 3.78 0.72
C GLY A 129 4.58 4.32 0.62
N ILE A 130 4.42 5.63 0.79
CA ILE A 130 3.15 6.33 0.62
C ILE A 130 3.32 7.26 -0.58
N LEU A 131 2.41 7.14 -1.56
CA LEU A 131 2.31 8.06 -2.68
C LEU A 131 1.11 8.97 -2.45
N TYR A 132 1.35 10.26 -2.47
CA TYR A 132 0.32 11.29 -2.44
C TYR A 132 0.11 11.84 -3.85
N ILE A 133 -1.13 11.95 -4.24
CA ILE A 133 -1.56 12.54 -5.50
C ILE A 133 -2.51 13.68 -5.15
N ASP A 134 -2.00 14.91 -5.21
CA ASP A 134 -2.79 16.10 -4.93
C ASP A 134 -3.32 16.71 -6.24
N VAL A 135 -4.57 17.10 -6.20
CA VAL A 135 -5.23 17.81 -7.29
C VAL A 135 -5.49 19.24 -6.85
N LEU A 136 -4.77 20.17 -7.43
CA LEU A 136 -4.81 21.60 -7.09
C LEU A 136 -5.54 22.38 -8.20
N LYS A 137 -6.19 23.48 -7.80
CA LYS A 137 -6.85 24.44 -8.71
C LYS A 137 -5.98 25.69 -8.87
#